data_3aef122a4b12cc7b41a0be6d6affacdc
#
_entry.id   3aef122a4b12cc7b41a0be6d6affacdc
#
_cell.length_a   1.000
_cell.length_b   1.000
_cell.length_c   1.000
_cell.angle_alpha   90.00
_cell.angle_beta   90.00
_cell.angle_gamma   90.00
#
_symmetry.space_group_name_H-M   'P 1'
#
loop_
_entity.id
_entity.type
_entity.pdbx_description
1 polymer ?
#
loop_
_entity_poly.entity_id
_entity_poly.type
_entity_poly.pdbx_seq_one_letter_code
_entity_poly.pdbx_strand_id
1 'polypeptide(L)'
;MLGLVLTAGGARGAYQAGVLKRIGELPSLAGRPSPFPIVTGASAGAINGTAIAARSGDFREATQLLARLWAQLEVEHVFHTDAVSLSMGALRFVRDMALGSVLGSTLSQALLDATPLRGFLARALPLDGIADAIRDGHLYAVAILATSYHSGRSFTFVQGRPGHPIWVKSRRVVLPVRLTVDHVCASAAIPIVFPPVALPSSVGDVYFGDGALRLVTPFSPAIRLGASHVFGIGIRSQRAADSLWQEELGVGTDAPEHAEGMPSPPMAQICGVFLNALFLDHLDADLDHLKRMNELIQSYAGETPAQPRIAADGTSVEPMRVVSPLVVSPSEDLALIAQRFAHRMPRLVRYMLDGLGTPDAQSADLTSYLLFDSFYTRTLVDIGYRDASARIDEIEAFLQRGMAASRAGDPVEGASLGDADEERAVG
;
A
#
# COMPACT_ATOMS: atom_id res chain seq x y z
N MET A 1 3.25 19.64 -5.97
CA MET A 1 3.28 19.03 -4.61
C MET A 1 4.01 17.69 -4.66
N LEU A 2 4.63 17.29 -3.54
CA LEU A 2 5.20 15.95 -3.33
C LEU A 2 4.13 14.97 -2.88
N GLY A 3 4.11 13.77 -3.45
CA GLY A 3 3.25 12.65 -3.05
C GLY A 3 4.08 11.47 -2.54
N LEU A 4 3.73 10.92 -1.38
CA LEU A 4 4.25 9.65 -0.86
C LEU A 4 3.32 8.53 -1.27
N VAL A 5 3.86 7.48 -1.88
CA VAL A 5 3.11 6.31 -2.35
C VAL A 5 3.66 5.06 -1.68
N LEU A 6 2.81 4.42 -0.88
CA LEU A 6 3.15 3.25 -0.07
C LEU A 6 2.37 2.03 -0.56
N THR A 7 3.11 1.02 -1.03
CA THR A 7 2.51 -0.19 -1.58
C THR A 7 2.02 -1.14 -0.50
N ALA A 8 1.16 -2.08 -0.89
CA ALA A 8 0.73 -3.17 -0.05
C ALA A 8 1.86 -4.17 0.22
N GLY A 9 1.74 -4.99 1.28
CA GLY A 9 2.75 -6.01 1.53
C GLY A 9 2.71 -6.77 2.85
N GLY A 10 1.65 -6.67 3.62
CA GLY A 10 1.59 -7.35 4.92
C GLY A 10 2.78 -6.99 5.82
N ALA A 11 3.44 -7.98 6.42
CA ALA A 11 4.59 -7.77 7.29
C ALA A 11 5.80 -7.10 6.58
N ARG A 12 5.91 -7.22 5.26
CA ARG A 12 6.95 -6.51 4.46
C ARG A 12 6.83 -4.98 4.55
N GLY A 13 5.67 -4.45 4.98
CA GLY A 13 5.48 -3.01 5.23
C GLY A 13 6.47 -2.40 6.23
N ALA A 14 7.11 -3.20 7.06
CA ALA A 14 8.20 -2.80 7.96
C ALA A 14 9.40 -2.20 7.21
N TYR A 15 9.69 -2.66 5.99
CA TYR A 15 10.72 -2.09 5.13
C TYR A 15 10.45 -0.60 4.84
N GLN A 16 9.21 -0.25 4.52
CA GLN A 16 8.82 1.14 4.25
C GLN A 16 9.08 2.03 5.47
N ALA A 17 8.85 1.52 6.67
CA ALA A 17 9.12 2.27 7.91
C ALA A 17 10.62 2.55 8.09
N GLY A 18 11.49 1.63 7.69
CA GLY A 18 12.94 1.81 7.69
C GLY A 18 13.40 2.90 6.74
N VAL A 19 12.91 2.89 5.50
CA VAL A 19 13.16 3.93 4.49
C VAL A 19 12.72 5.30 5.02
N LEU A 20 11.48 5.40 5.51
CA LEU A 20 10.93 6.65 6.04
C LEU A 20 11.70 7.15 7.27
N LYS A 21 12.13 6.25 8.16
CA LYS A 21 12.96 6.60 9.33
C LYS A 21 14.26 7.29 8.88
N ARG A 22 14.96 6.73 7.91
CA ARG A 22 16.19 7.33 7.41
C ARG A 22 15.98 8.70 6.77
N ILE A 23 14.89 8.87 6.04
CA ILE A 23 14.51 10.17 5.45
C ILE A 23 14.17 11.18 6.56
N GLY A 24 13.43 10.77 7.59
CA GLY A 24 13.09 11.64 8.73
C GLY A 24 14.31 12.11 9.55
N GLU A 25 15.45 11.45 9.41
CA GLU A 25 16.71 11.82 10.05
C GLU A 25 17.56 12.82 9.24
N LEU A 26 17.09 13.20 8.02
CA LEU A 26 17.77 14.23 7.24
C LEU A 26 17.86 15.54 8.03
N PRO A 27 19.05 16.18 8.11
CA PRO A 27 19.21 17.45 8.79
C PRO A 27 18.31 18.56 8.21
N SER A 28 18.08 18.52 6.90
CA SER A 28 17.22 19.46 6.18
C SER A 28 15.74 19.38 6.58
N LEU A 29 15.31 18.26 7.22
CA LEU A 29 13.93 18.03 7.71
C LEU A 29 13.81 18.09 9.24
N ALA A 30 14.89 18.43 9.97
CA ALA A 30 14.85 18.50 11.42
C ALA A 30 13.88 19.57 11.92
N GLY A 31 12.92 19.16 12.77
CA GLY A 31 11.90 20.04 13.34
C GLY A 31 10.93 20.63 12.30
N ARG A 32 10.81 19.97 11.13
CA ARG A 32 9.91 20.41 10.05
C ARG A 32 8.75 19.45 9.86
N PRO A 33 7.63 19.96 9.33
CA PRO A 33 6.55 19.11 8.88
C PRO A 33 7.01 18.12 7.79
N SER A 34 6.17 17.09 7.54
CA SER A 34 6.39 16.13 6.47
C SER A 34 6.60 16.83 5.12
N PRO A 35 7.61 16.42 4.34
CA PRO A 35 7.79 16.93 2.98
C PRO A 35 6.71 16.45 2.02
N PHE A 36 5.83 15.54 2.46
CA PHE A 36 4.79 14.89 1.67
C PHE A 36 3.40 15.40 2.03
N PRO A 37 2.90 16.47 1.41
CA PRO A 37 1.53 16.95 1.62
C PRO A 37 0.48 15.98 1.10
N ILE A 38 0.82 15.08 0.18
CA ILE A 38 -0.07 14.03 -0.32
C ILE A 38 0.50 12.68 0.10
N VAL A 39 -0.33 11.86 0.76
CA VAL A 39 0.05 10.50 1.17
C VAL A 39 -0.99 9.52 0.64
N THR A 40 -0.52 8.47 -0.03
CA THR A 40 -1.39 7.41 -0.53
C THR A 40 -0.88 6.04 -0.13
N GLY A 41 -1.78 5.13 0.21
CA GLY A 41 -1.38 3.79 0.63
C GLY A 41 -2.47 2.74 0.48
N ALA A 42 -2.03 1.49 0.37
CA ALA A 42 -2.89 0.31 0.37
C ALA A 42 -2.34 -0.73 1.34
N SER A 43 -3.20 -1.48 2.03
CA SER A 43 -2.81 -2.54 2.97
C SER A 43 -1.83 -2.03 4.05
N ALA A 44 -0.66 -2.65 4.21
CA ALA A 44 0.39 -2.15 5.09
C ALA A 44 0.79 -0.70 4.78
N GLY A 45 0.78 -0.31 3.49
CA GLY A 45 1.01 1.06 3.08
C GLY A 45 -0.09 2.02 3.55
N ALA A 46 -1.34 1.58 3.73
CA ALA A 46 -2.40 2.38 4.33
C ALA A 46 -2.15 2.62 5.82
N ILE A 47 -1.68 1.62 6.55
CA ILE A 47 -1.27 1.74 7.96
C ILE A 47 -0.13 2.76 8.08
N ASN A 48 0.94 2.57 7.29
CA ASN A 48 2.11 3.43 7.31
C ASN A 48 1.77 4.88 6.89
N GLY A 49 1.01 5.02 5.80
CA GLY A 49 0.60 6.32 5.28
C GLY A 49 -0.28 7.09 6.26
N THR A 50 -1.22 6.40 6.91
CA THR A 50 -2.09 7.01 7.91
C THR A 50 -1.30 7.45 9.16
N ALA A 51 -0.33 6.63 9.60
CA ALA A 51 0.55 6.98 10.72
C ALA A 51 1.38 8.26 10.44
N ILE A 52 1.93 8.36 9.22
CA ILE A 52 2.69 9.56 8.78
C ILE A 52 1.76 10.76 8.63
N ALA A 53 0.59 10.60 8.01
CA ALA A 53 -0.37 11.67 7.80
C ALA A 53 -0.88 12.27 9.12
N ALA A 54 -1.18 11.40 10.10
CA ALA A 54 -1.70 11.80 11.41
C ALA A 54 -0.67 12.59 12.27
N ARG A 55 0.61 12.53 11.93
CA ARG A 55 1.71 13.20 12.65
C ARG A 55 2.57 14.05 11.70
N SER A 56 2.01 14.49 10.58
CA SER A 56 2.78 15.22 9.56
C SER A 56 3.33 16.57 10.02
N GLY A 57 2.95 17.07 11.19
CA GLY A 57 3.53 18.28 11.79
C GLY A 57 5.00 18.11 12.25
N ASP A 58 5.42 16.90 12.65
CA ASP A 58 6.82 16.55 12.94
C ASP A 58 7.17 15.24 12.23
N PHE A 59 7.82 15.36 11.09
CA PHE A 59 8.12 14.21 10.25
C PHE A 59 9.12 13.24 10.89
N ARG A 60 10.12 13.78 11.62
CA ARG A 60 11.11 12.95 12.32
C ARG A 60 10.43 12.09 13.40
N GLU A 61 9.58 12.70 14.21
CA GLU A 61 8.85 11.97 15.24
C GLU A 61 7.91 10.93 14.63
N ALA A 62 7.15 11.30 13.59
CA ALA A 62 6.24 10.40 12.89
C ALA A 62 6.94 9.13 12.39
N THR A 63 8.09 9.29 11.72
CA THR A 63 8.85 8.18 11.14
C THR A 63 9.52 7.30 12.19
N GLN A 64 10.02 7.89 13.29
CA GLN A 64 10.56 7.13 14.41
C GLN A 64 9.49 6.32 15.15
N LEU A 65 8.31 6.89 15.34
CA LEU A 65 7.17 6.19 15.95
C LEU A 65 6.73 5.02 15.06
N LEU A 66 6.63 5.24 13.76
CA LEU A 66 6.30 4.19 12.80
C LEU A 66 7.32 3.04 12.83
N ALA A 67 8.61 3.35 12.83
CA ALA A 67 9.65 2.33 12.91
C ALA A 67 9.60 1.55 14.24
N ARG A 68 9.31 2.22 15.36
CA ARG A 68 9.10 1.55 16.66
C ARG A 68 7.88 0.65 16.65
N LEU A 69 6.77 1.08 16.03
CA LEU A 69 5.55 0.28 15.89
C LEU A 69 5.86 -1.06 15.21
N TRP A 70 6.54 -1.02 14.08
CA TRP A 70 6.95 -2.24 13.37
C TRP A 70 7.96 -3.08 14.15
N ALA A 71 8.94 -2.44 14.81
CA ALA A 71 9.96 -3.13 15.59
C ALA A 71 9.41 -3.85 16.84
N GLN A 72 8.21 -3.50 17.28
CA GLN A 72 7.53 -4.08 18.46
C GLN A 72 6.29 -4.89 18.06
N LEU A 73 6.04 -5.05 16.75
CA LEU A 73 4.89 -5.79 16.28
C LEU A 73 5.08 -7.29 16.51
N GLU A 74 4.12 -7.89 17.19
CA GLU A 74 4.04 -9.34 17.42
C GLU A 74 2.75 -9.87 16.79
N VAL A 75 2.71 -11.16 16.51
CA VAL A 75 1.60 -11.81 15.82
C VAL A 75 0.28 -11.63 16.57
N GLU A 76 0.30 -11.61 17.91
CA GLU A 76 -0.87 -11.43 18.77
C GLU A 76 -1.50 -10.04 18.64
N HIS A 77 -0.75 -9.07 18.12
CA HIS A 77 -1.28 -7.75 17.78
C HIS A 77 -2.09 -7.76 16.48
N VAL A 78 -1.92 -8.79 15.64
CA VAL A 78 -2.52 -8.85 14.30
C VAL A 78 -3.68 -9.83 14.25
N PHE A 79 -3.51 -11.04 14.78
CA PHE A 79 -4.57 -12.06 14.81
C PHE A 79 -4.44 -12.99 16.01
N HIS A 80 -5.55 -13.62 16.37
CA HIS A 80 -5.57 -14.60 17.44
C HIS A 80 -4.76 -15.85 17.07
N THR A 81 -3.84 -16.26 17.98
CA THR A 81 -2.92 -17.38 17.76
C THR A 81 -3.24 -18.60 18.63
N ASP A 82 -4.23 -18.50 19.50
CA ASP A 82 -4.63 -19.60 20.36
C ASP A 82 -5.22 -20.76 19.54
N ALA A 83 -4.88 -21.98 19.94
CA ALA A 83 -5.24 -23.20 19.21
C ALA A 83 -6.76 -23.38 19.05
N VAL A 84 -7.56 -22.86 19.97
CA VAL A 84 -9.02 -22.95 19.93
C VAL A 84 -9.56 -22.03 18.82
N SER A 85 -9.15 -20.75 18.79
CA SER A 85 -9.56 -19.77 17.78
C SER A 85 -9.14 -20.21 16.38
N LEU A 86 -7.89 -20.65 16.22
CA LEU A 86 -7.36 -21.11 14.94
C LEU A 86 -8.04 -22.41 14.46
N SER A 87 -8.23 -23.40 15.36
CA SER A 87 -8.92 -24.65 15.02
C SER A 87 -10.39 -24.41 14.67
N MET A 88 -11.04 -23.55 15.42
CA MET A 88 -12.43 -23.19 15.17
C MET A 88 -12.58 -22.43 13.84
N GLY A 89 -11.66 -21.52 13.53
CA GLY A 89 -11.59 -20.80 12.24
C GLY A 89 -11.43 -21.77 11.07
N ALA A 90 -10.43 -22.65 11.14
CA ALA A 90 -10.20 -23.66 10.12
C ALA A 90 -11.38 -24.62 9.94
N LEU A 91 -11.95 -25.11 11.05
CA LEU A 91 -13.10 -26.02 11.02
C LEU A 91 -14.34 -25.33 10.42
N ARG A 92 -14.62 -24.08 10.80
CA ARG A 92 -15.71 -23.29 10.21
C ARG A 92 -15.48 -23.11 8.71
N PHE A 93 -14.27 -22.73 8.29
CA PHE A 93 -13.93 -22.54 6.88
C PHE A 93 -14.15 -23.82 6.06
N VAL A 94 -13.63 -24.97 6.54
CA VAL A 94 -13.81 -26.26 5.86
C VAL A 94 -15.28 -26.69 5.85
N ARG A 95 -15.99 -26.57 6.97
CA ARG A 95 -17.43 -26.87 7.05
C ARG A 95 -18.22 -26.00 6.05
N ASP A 96 -17.96 -24.72 6.03
CA ASP A 96 -18.72 -23.77 5.20
C ASP A 96 -18.39 -23.95 3.72
N MET A 97 -17.17 -24.33 3.38
CA MET A 97 -16.79 -24.70 2.01
C MET A 97 -17.46 -26.03 1.57
N ALA A 98 -17.62 -26.99 2.48
CA ALA A 98 -18.23 -28.28 2.18
C ALA A 98 -19.77 -28.25 2.20
N LEU A 99 -20.39 -27.47 3.07
CA LEU A 99 -21.83 -27.54 3.37
C LEU A 99 -22.57 -26.22 3.13
N GLY A 100 -21.87 -25.15 2.76
CA GLY A 100 -22.44 -23.80 2.64
C GLY A 100 -23.61 -23.70 1.65
N SER A 101 -23.60 -24.49 0.60
CA SER A 101 -24.70 -24.56 -0.38
C SER A 101 -25.99 -25.19 0.18
N VAL A 102 -25.87 -25.99 1.23
CA VAL A 102 -27.00 -26.76 1.81
C VAL A 102 -27.58 -26.07 3.06
N LEU A 103 -26.71 -25.43 3.86
CA LEU A 103 -27.12 -24.87 5.16
C LEU A 103 -27.52 -23.39 5.10
N GLY A 104 -27.32 -22.69 3.99
CA GLY A 104 -27.70 -21.28 3.83
C GLY A 104 -27.06 -20.36 4.89
N SER A 105 -25.97 -20.82 5.51
CA SER A 105 -25.33 -20.15 6.63
C SER A 105 -24.43 -19.00 6.19
N THR A 106 -24.25 -18.04 7.07
CA THR A 106 -23.20 -17.02 6.98
C THR A 106 -21.85 -17.73 6.95
N LEU A 107 -21.28 -17.88 5.76
CA LEU A 107 -20.00 -18.54 5.50
C LEU A 107 -18.89 -17.92 6.36
N SER A 108 -18.02 -18.74 6.90
CA SER A 108 -16.75 -18.27 7.48
C SER A 108 -15.98 -17.54 6.39
N GLN A 109 -15.79 -16.24 6.58
CA GLN A 109 -15.26 -15.37 5.53
C GLN A 109 -13.73 -15.31 5.52
N ALA A 110 -13.05 -15.95 6.49
CA ALA A 110 -11.60 -15.87 6.64
C ALA A 110 -11.02 -17.04 7.47
N LEU A 111 -9.73 -17.27 7.26
CA LEU A 111 -8.94 -18.28 7.99
C LEU A 111 -8.52 -17.80 9.38
N LEU A 112 -8.22 -16.51 9.53
CA LEU A 112 -7.69 -15.91 10.77
C LEU A 112 -8.62 -14.82 11.28
N ASP A 113 -8.74 -14.71 12.59
CA ASP A 113 -9.47 -13.62 13.26
C ASP A 113 -8.52 -12.43 13.49
N ALA A 114 -8.71 -11.36 12.73
CA ALA A 114 -7.94 -10.12 12.78
C ALA A 114 -8.50 -9.07 13.76
N THR A 115 -9.38 -9.45 14.70
CA THR A 115 -9.91 -8.54 15.73
C THR A 115 -8.80 -7.84 16.53
N PRO A 116 -7.68 -8.50 16.91
CA PRO A 116 -6.57 -7.84 17.59
C PRO A 116 -5.98 -6.66 16.81
N LEU A 117 -5.86 -6.77 15.49
CA LEU A 117 -5.31 -5.71 14.63
C LEU A 117 -6.11 -4.40 14.76
N ARG A 118 -7.44 -4.50 14.75
CA ARG A 118 -8.31 -3.32 14.92
C ARG A 118 -8.04 -2.61 16.25
N GLY A 119 -7.95 -3.38 17.34
CA GLY A 119 -7.65 -2.85 18.67
C GLY A 119 -6.25 -2.25 18.78
N PHE A 120 -5.27 -2.88 18.15
CA PHE A 120 -3.90 -2.39 18.08
C PHE A 120 -3.82 -1.06 17.29
N LEU A 121 -4.39 -1.00 16.09
CA LEU A 121 -4.40 0.20 15.25
C LEU A 121 -5.18 1.36 15.91
N ALA A 122 -6.27 1.08 16.61
CA ALA A 122 -7.02 2.11 17.35
C ALA A 122 -6.18 2.81 18.42
N ARG A 123 -5.25 2.09 19.05
CA ARG A 123 -4.31 2.66 20.04
C ARG A 123 -3.07 3.31 19.41
N ALA A 124 -2.60 2.75 18.28
CA ALA A 124 -1.35 3.16 17.66
C ALA A 124 -1.50 4.37 16.72
N LEU A 125 -2.66 4.53 16.08
CA LEU A 125 -2.91 5.56 15.07
C LEU A 125 -3.74 6.71 15.65
N PRO A 126 -3.16 7.90 15.87
CA PRO A 126 -3.89 9.09 16.34
C PRO A 126 -4.62 9.75 15.17
N LEU A 127 -5.69 9.14 14.66
CA LEU A 127 -6.37 9.55 13.42
C LEU A 127 -6.92 10.99 13.47
N ASP A 128 -7.24 11.51 14.65
CA ASP A 128 -7.68 12.90 14.82
C ASP A 128 -6.60 13.90 14.37
N GLY A 129 -5.32 13.56 14.50
CA GLY A 129 -4.20 14.35 14.02
C GLY A 129 -4.20 14.60 12.51
N ILE A 130 -4.93 13.80 11.70
CA ILE A 130 -5.09 14.06 10.27
C ILE A 130 -5.85 15.36 10.03
N ALA A 131 -6.94 15.59 10.77
CA ALA A 131 -7.72 16.83 10.66
C ALA A 131 -6.91 18.04 11.09
N ASP A 132 -6.11 17.91 12.15
CA ASP A 132 -5.22 18.96 12.63
C ASP A 132 -4.14 19.27 11.59
N ALA A 133 -3.49 18.24 11.03
CA ALA A 133 -2.47 18.41 10.00
C ALA A 133 -3.00 19.09 8.72
N ILE A 134 -4.25 18.79 8.33
CA ILE A 134 -4.90 19.45 7.18
C ILE A 134 -5.17 20.91 7.52
N ARG A 135 -5.72 21.21 8.69
CA ARG A 135 -6.01 22.58 9.14
C ARG A 135 -4.74 23.43 9.21
N ASP A 136 -3.67 22.87 9.76
CA ASP A 136 -2.40 23.57 9.97
C ASP A 136 -1.56 23.65 8.67
N GLY A 137 -2.04 23.08 7.57
CA GLY A 137 -1.41 23.15 6.25
C GLY A 137 -0.24 22.19 6.03
N HIS A 138 0.00 21.25 6.94
CA HIS A 138 1.06 20.25 6.83
C HIS A 138 0.68 19.08 5.92
N LEU A 139 -0.62 18.81 5.77
CA LEU A 139 -1.17 17.77 4.92
C LEU A 139 -2.21 18.37 3.95
N TYR A 140 -2.11 18.03 2.66
CA TYR A 140 -3.13 18.33 1.68
C TYR A 140 -4.20 17.24 1.67
N ALA A 141 -3.79 15.99 1.55
CA ALA A 141 -4.70 14.85 1.58
C ALA A 141 -3.97 13.55 1.93
N VAL A 142 -4.67 12.67 2.62
CA VAL A 142 -4.32 11.25 2.75
C VAL A 142 -5.40 10.42 2.08
N ALA A 143 -4.97 9.43 1.28
CA ALA A 143 -5.83 8.55 0.52
C ALA A 143 -5.48 7.08 0.80
N ILE A 144 -6.45 6.30 1.26
CA ILE A 144 -6.29 4.87 1.46
C ILE A 144 -7.23 4.10 0.54
N LEU A 145 -6.76 2.98 0.04
CA LEU A 145 -7.47 2.21 -0.96
C LEU A 145 -8.05 0.94 -0.35
N ALA A 146 -9.28 0.60 -0.74
CA ALA A 146 -9.91 -0.67 -0.41
C ALA A 146 -10.70 -1.18 -1.63
N THR A 147 -11.01 -2.47 -1.64
CA THR A 147 -11.78 -3.10 -2.71
C THR A 147 -13.14 -3.52 -2.19
N SER A 148 -14.22 -3.04 -2.80
CA SER A 148 -15.58 -3.49 -2.47
C SER A 148 -15.83 -4.88 -3.02
N TYR A 149 -16.24 -5.81 -2.17
CA TYR A 149 -16.62 -7.15 -2.59
C TYR A 149 -17.99 -7.19 -3.30
N HIS A 150 -18.88 -6.21 -3.06
CA HIS A 150 -20.17 -6.14 -3.73
C HIS A 150 -20.06 -5.72 -5.21
N SER A 151 -19.24 -4.71 -5.49
CA SER A 151 -19.12 -4.14 -6.84
C SER A 151 -17.87 -4.55 -7.57
N GLY A 152 -16.88 -5.14 -6.89
CA GLY A 152 -15.55 -5.40 -7.42
C GLY A 152 -14.78 -4.14 -7.80
N ARG A 153 -15.19 -2.95 -7.33
CA ARG A 153 -14.54 -1.67 -7.62
C ARG A 153 -13.48 -1.33 -6.57
N SER A 154 -12.46 -0.61 -7.00
CA SER A 154 -11.52 0.05 -6.09
C SER A 154 -12.13 1.33 -5.55
N PHE A 155 -12.14 1.48 -4.24
CA PHE A 155 -12.51 2.69 -3.53
C PHE A 155 -11.26 3.37 -2.99
N THR A 156 -11.18 4.67 -3.19
CA THR A 156 -10.14 5.52 -2.60
C THR A 156 -10.83 6.41 -1.57
N PHE A 157 -10.63 6.13 -0.30
CA PHE A 157 -11.12 6.93 0.80
C PHE A 157 -10.14 8.08 1.04
N VAL A 158 -10.60 9.32 0.88
CA VAL A 158 -9.75 10.50 0.96
C VAL A 158 -10.20 11.39 2.09
N GLN A 159 -9.27 11.72 2.98
CA GLN A 159 -9.40 12.82 3.92
C GLN A 159 -8.40 13.91 3.51
N GLY A 160 -8.91 15.08 3.11
CA GLY A 160 -8.10 16.14 2.54
C GLY A 160 -8.71 17.52 2.74
N ARG A 161 -8.02 18.53 2.24
CA ARG A 161 -8.52 19.92 2.22
C ARG A 161 -9.85 19.99 1.45
N PRO A 162 -10.78 20.86 1.85
CA PRO A 162 -11.98 21.12 1.08
C PRO A 162 -11.63 21.47 -0.38
N GLY A 163 -12.39 20.91 -1.32
CA GLY A 163 -12.15 21.13 -2.75
C GLY A 163 -11.06 20.25 -3.37
N HIS A 164 -10.54 19.25 -2.65
CA HIS A 164 -9.65 18.27 -3.28
C HIS A 164 -10.36 17.53 -4.44
N PRO A 165 -9.63 17.11 -5.49
CA PRO A 165 -10.22 16.44 -6.63
C PRO A 165 -11.01 15.19 -6.26
N ILE A 166 -12.19 15.04 -6.85
CA ILE A 166 -13.03 13.83 -6.77
C ILE A 166 -13.13 13.27 -8.19
N TRP A 167 -12.94 11.95 -8.32
CA TRP A 167 -13.07 11.28 -9.63
C TRP A 167 -13.87 10.00 -9.49
N VAL A 168 -14.70 9.76 -10.51
CA VAL A 168 -15.39 8.48 -10.70
C VAL A 168 -15.01 7.97 -12.09
N LYS A 169 -14.42 6.80 -12.15
CA LYS A 169 -14.11 6.07 -13.40
C LYS A 169 -14.79 4.70 -13.32
N SER A 170 -14.89 4.01 -14.45
CA SER A 170 -15.63 2.74 -14.55
C SER A 170 -15.34 1.70 -13.46
N ARG A 171 -14.13 1.68 -12.90
CA ARG A 171 -13.71 0.72 -11.87
C ARG A 171 -13.14 1.35 -10.60
N ARG A 172 -13.13 2.67 -10.49
CA ARG A 172 -12.51 3.42 -9.39
C ARG A 172 -13.43 4.52 -8.91
N VAL A 173 -13.64 4.59 -7.62
CA VAL A 173 -14.49 5.58 -6.96
C VAL A 173 -13.69 6.25 -5.85
N VAL A 174 -13.73 7.58 -5.81
CA VAL A 174 -13.19 8.35 -4.69
C VAL A 174 -14.33 8.78 -3.79
N LEU A 175 -14.15 8.56 -2.50
CA LEU A 175 -15.07 9.04 -1.48
C LEU A 175 -14.33 9.96 -0.51
N PRO A 176 -14.76 11.23 -0.40
CA PRO A 176 -14.32 12.11 0.67
C PRO A 176 -14.91 11.61 1.99
N VAL A 177 -14.05 11.31 2.95
CA VAL A 177 -14.45 10.76 4.25
C VAL A 177 -13.56 11.31 5.38
N ARG A 178 -14.03 11.23 6.62
CA ARG A 178 -13.15 11.21 7.78
C ARG A 178 -12.66 9.78 7.98
N LEU A 179 -11.35 9.58 7.88
CA LEU A 179 -10.76 8.25 8.03
C LEU A 179 -10.94 7.72 9.45
N THR A 180 -11.29 6.46 9.55
CA THR A 180 -11.42 5.70 10.80
C THR A 180 -10.51 4.48 10.77
N VAL A 181 -10.34 3.85 11.90
CA VAL A 181 -9.59 2.58 11.99
C VAL A 181 -10.21 1.52 11.08
N ASP A 182 -11.53 1.51 10.92
CA ASP A 182 -12.20 0.53 10.07
C ASP A 182 -11.87 0.72 8.58
N HIS A 183 -11.65 1.94 8.11
CA HIS A 183 -11.15 2.20 6.76
C HIS A 183 -9.74 1.61 6.57
N VAL A 184 -8.85 1.78 7.58
CA VAL A 184 -7.49 1.22 7.54
C VAL A 184 -7.52 -0.30 7.59
N CYS A 185 -8.35 -0.88 8.46
CA CYS A 185 -8.56 -2.33 8.53
C CYS A 185 -9.12 -2.88 7.22
N ALA A 186 -10.09 -2.19 6.59
CA ALA A 186 -10.65 -2.58 5.29
C ALA A 186 -9.57 -2.62 4.21
N SER A 187 -8.66 -1.63 4.21
CA SER A 187 -7.52 -1.60 3.29
C SER A 187 -6.52 -2.73 3.53
N ALA A 188 -6.40 -3.22 4.76
CA ALA A 188 -5.44 -4.25 5.16
C ALA A 188 -6.06 -5.66 5.31
N ALA A 189 -7.33 -5.84 4.91
CA ALA A 189 -8.04 -7.12 5.00
C ALA A 189 -7.63 -8.03 3.82
N ILE A 190 -6.53 -8.75 3.98
CA ILE A 190 -6.00 -9.71 2.98
C ILE A 190 -7.06 -10.77 2.68
N PRO A 191 -7.47 -10.95 1.42
CA PRO A 191 -8.52 -11.91 1.03
C PRO A 191 -8.20 -13.32 1.50
N ILE A 192 -9.24 -14.03 1.93
CA ILE A 192 -9.17 -15.40 2.45
C ILE A 192 -8.49 -15.47 3.83
N VAL A 193 -7.43 -14.68 4.05
CA VAL A 193 -6.66 -14.69 5.31
C VAL A 193 -7.41 -13.93 6.40
N PHE A 194 -7.83 -12.69 6.12
CA PHE A 194 -8.55 -11.83 7.07
C PHE A 194 -10.00 -11.59 6.64
N PRO A 195 -10.93 -11.42 7.59
CA PRO A 195 -12.33 -11.18 7.28
C PRO A 195 -12.53 -9.84 6.56
N PRO A 196 -13.51 -9.76 5.63
CA PRO A 196 -13.95 -8.50 5.08
C PRO A 196 -14.40 -7.53 6.16
N VAL A 197 -14.12 -6.24 5.98
CA VAL A 197 -14.53 -5.19 6.92
C VAL A 197 -15.77 -4.49 6.41
N ALA A 198 -16.80 -4.42 7.25
CA ALA A 198 -18.02 -3.68 6.96
C ALA A 198 -17.79 -2.18 7.22
N LEU A 199 -18.12 -1.35 6.24
CA LEU A 199 -18.18 0.10 6.39
C LEU A 199 -19.62 0.56 6.16
N PRO A 200 -20.15 1.45 7.03
CA PRO A 200 -21.52 1.93 6.91
C PRO A 200 -21.68 2.81 5.66
N SER A 201 -22.82 2.67 5.00
CA SER A 201 -23.22 3.50 3.87
C SER A 201 -24.71 3.86 4.00
N SER A 202 -25.22 4.73 3.09
CA SER A 202 -26.63 5.11 3.06
C SER A 202 -27.58 3.94 2.74
N VAL A 203 -27.06 2.85 2.18
CA VAL A 203 -27.83 1.65 1.82
C VAL A 203 -27.59 0.46 2.74
N GLY A 204 -26.87 0.67 3.86
CA GLY A 204 -26.47 -0.38 4.79
C GLY A 204 -24.96 -0.66 4.72
N ASP A 205 -24.54 -1.76 5.32
CA ASP A 205 -23.13 -2.13 5.39
C ASP A 205 -22.60 -2.62 4.04
N VAL A 206 -21.49 -2.05 3.60
CA VAL A 206 -20.73 -2.49 2.43
C VAL A 206 -19.44 -3.14 2.89
N TYR A 207 -19.15 -4.33 2.39
CA TYR A 207 -17.97 -5.11 2.76
C TYR A 207 -16.78 -4.84 1.85
N PHE A 208 -15.65 -4.54 2.47
CA PHE A 208 -14.41 -4.22 1.80
C PHE A 208 -13.29 -5.20 2.18
N GLY A 209 -12.36 -5.37 1.26
CA GLY A 209 -11.11 -6.08 1.43
C GLY A 209 -9.94 -5.27 0.94
N ASP A 210 -8.76 -5.89 0.93
CA ASP A 210 -7.48 -5.25 0.67
C ASP A 210 -7.47 -4.39 -0.58
N GLY A 211 -6.88 -3.21 -0.44
CA GLY A 211 -6.80 -2.21 -1.50
C GLY A 211 -5.97 -2.65 -2.69
N ALA A 212 -4.98 -3.53 -2.48
CA ALA A 212 -4.10 -4.02 -3.53
C ALA A 212 -4.80 -4.86 -4.59
N LEU A 213 -5.91 -5.54 -4.25
CA LEU A 213 -6.68 -6.35 -5.20
C LEU A 213 -7.02 -5.65 -6.52
N ARG A 214 -7.13 -4.33 -6.52
CA ARG A 214 -7.51 -3.52 -7.68
C ARG A 214 -6.57 -2.35 -7.93
N LEU A 215 -5.42 -2.30 -7.25
CA LEU A 215 -4.45 -1.21 -7.37
C LEU A 215 -3.44 -1.48 -8.49
N VAL A 216 -3.87 -1.41 -9.72
CA VAL A 216 -3.02 -1.60 -10.92
C VAL A 216 -2.08 -0.42 -11.18
N THR A 217 -2.40 0.77 -10.65
CA THR A 217 -1.60 1.99 -10.84
C THR A 217 -1.43 2.72 -9.53
N PRO A 218 -0.42 2.33 -8.72
CA PRO A 218 -0.16 2.89 -7.38
C PRO A 218 0.06 4.41 -7.35
N PHE A 219 0.67 4.99 -8.39
CA PHE A 219 0.92 6.43 -8.46
C PHE A 219 -0.33 7.25 -8.79
N SER A 220 -1.32 6.65 -9.45
CA SER A 220 -2.49 7.37 -9.96
C SER A 220 -3.25 8.16 -8.89
N PRO A 221 -3.52 7.68 -7.66
CA PRO A 221 -4.20 8.47 -6.66
C PRO A 221 -3.42 9.73 -6.25
N ALA A 222 -2.11 9.63 -6.04
CA ALA A 222 -1.27 10.77 -5.69
C ALA A 222 -1.21 11.80 -6.82
N ILE A 223 -1.06 11.35 -8.06
CA ILE A 223 -1.03 12.22 -9.25
C ILE A 223 -2.36 12.96 -9.40
N ARG A 224 -3.50 12.27 -9.22
CA ARG A 224 -4.84 12.87 -9.29
C ARG A 224 -5.12 13.87 -8.17
N LEU A 225 -4.54 13.66 -7.00
CA LEU A 225 -4.58 14.62 -5.90
C LEU A 225 -3.66 15.83 -6.11
N GLY A 226 -2.89 15.86 -7.21
CA GLY A 226 -2.08 17.01 -7.57
C GLY A 226 -0.58 16.85 -7.39
N ALA A 227 -0.07 15.66 -7.08
CA ALA A 227 1.37 15.44 -6.97
C ALA A 227 2.07 15.62 -8.33
N SER A 228 3.10 16.45 -8.38
CA SER A 228 4.01 16.60 -9.52
C SER A 228 5.33 15.83 -9.34
N HIS A 229 5.61 15.44 -8.10
CA HIS A 229 6.72 14.58 -7.73
C HIS A 229 6.15 13.46 -6.87
N VAL A 230 6.43 12.20 -7.21
CA VAL A 230 5.94 11.02 -6.49
C VAL A 230 7.10 10.19 -5.98
N PHE A 231 7.14 10.03 -4.66
CA PHE A 231 8.09 9.17 -3.97
C PHE A 231 7.43 7.85 -3.62
N GLY A 232 7.82 6.78 -4.30
CA GLY A 232 7.30 5.43 -4.10
C GLY A 232 8.24 4.59 -3.23
N ILE A 233 7.67 3.81 -2.30
CA ILE A 233 8.43 2.79 -1.56
C ILE A 233 7.82 1.44 -1.91
N GLY A 234 8.58 0.67 -2.72
CA GLY A 234 8.27 -0.71 -3.07
C GLY A 234 8.69 -1.68 -1.97
N ILE A 235 8.26 -2.93 -2.11
CA ILE A 235 8.58 -4.01 -1.18
C ILE A 235 9.05 -5.29 -1.90
N ARG A 236 9.34 -5.17 -3.20
CA ARG A 236 9.91 -6.23 -4.04
C ARG A 236 11.35 -5.88 -4.39
N SER A 237 12.25 -6.86 -4.27
CA SER A 237 13.62 -6.73 -4.76
C SER A 237 13.67 -6.89 -6.28
N GLN A 238 14.22 -5.90 -6.98
CA GLN A 238 14.38 -5.97 -8.43
C GLN A 238 15.40 -7.05 -8.85
N ARG A 239 16.46 -7.24 -8.06
CA ARG A 239 17.53 -8.21 -8.37
C ARG A 239 17.03 -9.67 -8.36
N ALA A 240 16.08 -10.00 -7.48
CA ALA A 240 15.51 -11.35 -7.41
C ALA A 240 14.69 -11.71 -8.66
N ALA A 241 14.07 -10.72 -9.31
CA ALA A 241 13.27 -10.95 -10.51
C ALA A 241 14.14 -11.19 -11.77
N ASP A 242 15.30 -10.51 -11.85
CA ASP A 242 16.14 -10.55 -13.07
C ASP A 242 16.98 -11.83 -13.21
N SER A 243 17.24 -12.56 -12.11
CA SER A 243 18.03 -13.80 -12.16
C SER A 243 17.19 -15.07 -12.42
N LEU A 244 15.97 -15.10 -11.90
CA LEU A 244 15.14 -16.32 -11.91
C LEU A 244 14.73 -16.76 -13.33
N TRP A 245 14.36 -15.82 -14.21
CA TRP A 245 13.98 -16.19 -15.58
C TRP A 245 15.15 -16.74 -16.41
N GLN A 246 16.39 -16.32 -16.12
CA GLN A 246 17.58 -16.85 -16.78
C GLN A 246 17.83 -18.30 -16.40
N GLU A 247 17.62 -18.64 -15.12
CA GLU A 247 17.69 -20.03 -14.64
C GLU A 247 16.58 -20.90 -15.25
N GLU A 248 15.34 -20.37 -15.33
CA GLU A 248 14.20 -21.08 -15.92
C GLU A 248 14.40 -21.40 -17.42
N LEU A 249 15.07 -20.51 -18.15
CA LEU A 249 15.37 -20.70 -19.57
C LEU A 249 16.71 -21.40 -19.83
N GLY A 250 17.48 -21.74 -18.78
CA GLY A 250 18.80 -22.32 -18.92
C GLY A 250 19.82 -21.40 -19.60
N VAL A 251 19.58 -20.08 -19.59
CA VAL A 251 20.45 -19.09 -20.23
C VAL A 251 21.66 -18.85 -19.35
N GLY A 252 22.85 -19.17 -19.86
CA GLY A 252 24.13 -18.93 -19.16
C GLY A 252 24.54 -19.99 -18.14
N THR A 253 23.82 -21.10 -18.06
CA THR A 253 24.26 -22.28 -17.32
C THR A 253 24.75 -23.34 -18.30
N ASP A 254 25.91 -23.95 -18.03
CA ASP A 254 26.32 -25.24 -18.63
C ASP A 254 25.38 -26.32 -18.08
N ALA A 255 24.12 -26.31 -18.51
CA ALA A 255 23.12 -27.27 -18.09
C ALA A 255 23.58 -28.65 -18.55
N PRO A 256 23.68 -29.67 -17.66
CA PRO A 256 23.99 -31.01 -18.06
C PRO A 256 22.91 -31.53 -19.04
N GLU A 257 23.30 -32.23 -20.07
CA GLU A 257 22.43 -32.77 -21.13
C GLU A 257 21.25 -33.66 -20.62
N HIS A 258 21.17 -33.91 -19.30
CA HIS A 258 20.13 -34.67 -18.62
C HIS A 258 19.58 -33.89 -17.42
N ALA A 259 19.17 -32.62 -17.60
CA ALA A 259 18.42 -31.92 -16.57
C ALA A 259 17.06 -32.64 -16.38
N GLU A 260 16.88 -33.28 -15.23
CA GLU A 260 15.54 -33.69 -14.78
C GLU A 260 14.68 -32.41 -14.75
N GLY A 261 13.54 -32.43 -15.43
CA GLY A 261 12.65 -31.26 -15.51
C GLY A 261 12.33 -30.70 -14.14
N MET A 262 12.06 -29.40 -14.03
CA MET A 262 11.68 -28.78 -12.77
C MET A 262 10.50 -29.55 -12.13
N PRO A 263 10.54 -29.81 -10.80
CA PRO A 263 9.45 -30.49 -10.12
C PRO A 263 8.15 -29.65 -10.20
N SER A 264 7.00 -30.33 -10.17
CA SER A 264 5.71 -29.67 -10.15
C SER A 264 5.60 -28.72 -8.95
N PRO A 265 5.18 -27.44 -9.14
CA PRO A 265 5.11 -26.47 -8.06
C PRO A 265 4.07 -26.89 -7.00
N PRO A 266 4.41 -26.84 -5.72
CA PRO A 266 3.45 -27.06 -4.63
C PRO A 266 2.41 -25.91 -4.58
N MET A 267 1.25 -26.16 -3.95
CA MET A 267 0.18 -25.17 -3.83
C MET A 267 0.66 -23.88 -3.13
N ALA A 268 1.55 -23.98 -2.16
CA ALA A 268 2.12 -22.82 -1.47
C ALA A 268 2.89 -21.88 -2.41
N GLN A 269 3.63 -22.43 -3.37
CA GLN A 269 4.32 -21.66 -4.40
C GLN A 269 3.32 -20.97 -5.34
N ILE A 270 2.29 -21.68 -5.78
CA ILE A 270 1.22 -21.11 -6.61
C ILE A 270 0.53 -19.97 -5.87
N CYS A 271 0.19 -20.16 -4.59
CA CYS A 271 -0.38 -19.09 -3.73
C CYS A 271 0.59 -17.91 -3.56
N GLY A 272 1.89 -18.17 -3.41
CA GLY A 272 2.92 -17.15 -3.33
C GLY A 272 2.98 -16.29 -4.60
N VAL A 273 3.03 -16.93 -5.77
CA VAL A 273 3.00 -16.24 -7.07
C VAL A 273 1.70 -15.42 -7.23
N PHE A 274 0.56 -16.00 -6.85
CA PHE A 274 -0.72 -15.30 -6.89
C PHE A 274 -0.74 -14.05 -6.00
N LEU A 275 -0.20 -14.14 -4.77
CA LEU A 275 -0.10 -12.99 -3.88
C LEU A 275 0.90 -11.95 -4.39
N ASN A 276 2.02 -12.39 -4.95
CA ASN A 276 3.00 -11.49 -5.57
C ASN A 276 2.36 -10.71 -6.73
N ALA A 277 1.63 -11.39 -7.61
CA ALA A 277 0.90 -10.75 -8.70
C ALA A 277 -0.15 -9.74 -8.21
N LEU A 278 -0.77 -10.00 -7.06
CA LEU A 278 -1.75 -9.07 -6.48
C LEU A 278 -1.11 -7.87 -5.77
N PHE A 279 0.03 -8.05 -5.10
CA PHE A 279 0.57 -7.07 -4.17
C PHE A 279 1.85 -6.38 -4.64
N LEU A 280 2.66 -7.01 -5.50
CA LEU A 280 4.03 -6.55 -5.78
C LEU A 280 4.24 -5.99 -7.18
N ASP A 281 3.63 -6.58 -8.20
CA ASP A 281 4.05 -6.36 -9.60
C ASP A 281 3.61 -5.04 -10.20
N HIS A 282 2.72 -4.31 -9.50
CA HIS A 282 2.10 -3.13 -10.08
C HIS A 282 2.95 -1.85 -10.00
N LEU A 283 3.87 -1.74 -9.02
CA LEU A 283 4.64 -0.50 -8.85
C LEU A 283 5.64 -0.28 -9.99
N ASP A 284 6.37 -1.33 -10.36
CA ASP A 284 7.39 -1.26 -11.42
C ASP A 284 6.73 -1.03 -12.79
N ALA A 285 5.64 -1.76 -13.07
CA ALA A 285 4.87 -1.56 -14.29
C ALA A 285 4.26 -0.15 -14.40
N ASP A 286 3.75 0.41 -13.29
CA ASP A 286 3.22 1.77 -13.25
C ASP A 286 4.33 2.82 -13.37
N LEU A 287 5.52 2.55 -12.83
CA LEU A 287 6.72 3.38 -12.99
C LEU A 287 7.16 3.47 -14.46
N ASP A 288 7.22 2.34 -15.14
CA ASP A 288 7.60 2.29 -16.56
C ASP A 288 6.55 2.97 -17.44
N HIS A 289 5.26 2.75 -17.13
CA HIS A 289 4.17 3.47 -17.78
C HIS A 289 4.28 5.00 -17.57
N LEU A 290 4.55 5.45 -16.34
CA LEU A 290 4.72 6.87 -16.02
C LEU A 290 5.91 7.49 -16.75
N LYS A 291 7.05 6.80 -16.81
CA LYS A 291 8.22 7.26 -17.58
C LYS A 291 7.89 7.43 -19.06
N ARG A 292 7.24 6.43 -19.65
CA ARG A 292 6.81 6.48 -21.05
C ARG A 292 5.82 7.61 -21.32
N MET A 293 4.87 7.85 -20.41
CA MET A 293 3.96 8.98 -20.52
C MET A 293 4.68 10.32 -20.45
N ASN A 294 5.69 10.45 -19.56
CA ASN A 294 6.52 11.66 -19.48
C ASN A 294 7.28 11.92 -20.80
N GLU A 295 7.87 10.89 -21.39
CA GLU A 295 8.56 10.99 -22.70
C GLU A 295 7.61 11.47 -23.79
N LEU A 296 6.39 10.92 -23.85
CA LEU A 296 5.36 11.34 -24.79
C LEU A 296 4.98 12.81 -24.59
N ILE A 297 4.72 13.21 -23.34
CA ILE A 297 4.36 14.61 -23.02
C ILE A 297 5.48 15.55 -23.43
N GLN A 298 6.75 15.21 -23.15
CA GLN A 298 7.91 16.02 -23.50
C GLN A 298 8.11 16.11 -25.02
N SER A 299 7.82 15.04 -25.76
CA SER A 299 7.91 15.01 -27.23
C SER A 299 6.86 15.90 -27.87
N TYR A 300 5.71 16.12 -27.24
CA TYR A 300 4.60 16.94 -27.73
C TYR A 300 4.47 18.30 -27.01
N ALA A 301 5.48 18.73 -26.26
CA ALA A 301 5.40 19.90 -25.36
C ALA A 301 5.06 21.24 -26.03
N GLY A 302 5.07 21.33 -27.37
CA GLY A 302 4.63 22.51 -28.10
C GLY A 302 3.11 22.56 -28.37
N GLU A 303 2.39 21.44 -28.21
CA GLU A 303 0.98 21.30 -28.63
C GLU A 303 0.03 20.96 -27.50
N THR A 304 0.54 20.65 -26.28
CA THR A 304 -0.28 20.29 -25.14
C THR A 304 -0.95 21.52 -24.52
N PRO A 305 -2.29 21.54 -24.46
CA PRO A 305 -2.99 22.68 -23.85
C PRO A 305 -2.71 22.74 -22.35
N ALA A 306 -2.28 23.91 -21.90
CA ALA A 306 -2.03 24.21 -20.49
C ALA A 306 -3.33 24.33 -19.64
N GLN A 307 -4.50 24.27 -20.27
CA GLN A 307 -5.81 24.46 -19.61
C GLN A 307 -6.65 23.18 -19.68
N PRO A 308 -7.49 22.93 -18.66
CA PRO A 308 -8.46 21.84 -18.68
C PRO A 308 -9.36 21.96 -19.91
N ARG A 309 -9.54 20.86 -20.65
CA ARG A 309 -10.50 20.78 -21.75
C ARG A 309 -11.74 20.03 -21.25
N ILE A 310 -12.89 20.48 -21.70
CA ILE A 310 -14.13 19.73 -21.57
C ILE A 310 -14.21 18.82 -22.79
N ALA A 311 -14.23 17.50 -22.58
CA ALA A 311 -14.45 16.52 -23.63
C ALA A 311 -15.88 16.63 -24.19
N ALA A 312 -16.13 16.05 -25.38
CA ALA A 312 -17.44 16.09 -26.03
C ALA A 312 -18.57 15.45 -25.19
N ASP A 313 -18.22 14.61 -24.23
CA ASP A 313 -19.12 13.98 -23.26
C ASP A 313 -19.35 14.82 -21.97
N GLY A 314 -18.86 16.04 -21.92
CA GLY A 314 -18.96 16.94 -20.77
C GLY A 314 -17.96 16.64 -19.64
N THR A 315 -17.07 15.66 -19.80
CA THR A 315 -16.06 15.36 -18.78
C THR A 315 -14.90 16.34 -18.86
N SER A 316 -14.45 16.84 -17.69
CA SER A 316 -13.22 17.62 -17.60
C SER A 316 -12.00 16.72 -17.84
N VAL A 317 -11.22 17.04 -18.86
CA VAL A 317 -9.93 16.40 -19.12
C VAL A 317 -8.85 17.23 -18.46
N GLU A 318 -8.23 16.66 -17.42
CA GLU A 318 -7.08 17.30 -16.78
C GLU A 318 -5.94 17.45 -17.80
N PRO A 319 -5.21 18.59 -17.80
CA PRO A 319 -4.04 18.74 -18.64
C PRO A 319 -2.99 17.70 -18.27
N MET A 320 -2.45 17.02 -19.26
CA MET A 320 -1.34 16.11 -19.05
C MET A 320 -0.11 16.89 -18.61
N ARG A 321 0.55 16.43 -17.57
CA ARG A 321 1.74 17.06 -17.00
C ARG A 321 2.82 16.02 -16.77
N VAL A 322 4.08 16.46 -16.84
CA VAL A 322 5.22 15.64 -16.45
C VAL A 322 5.20 15.45 -14.93
N VAL A 323 5.33 14.20 -14.50
CA VAL A 323 5.39 13.84 -13.08
C VAL A 323 6.73 13.14 -12.82
N SER A 324 7.53 13.68 -11.92
CA SER A 324 8.83 13.13 -11.57
C SER A 324 8.70 11.99 -10.55
N PRO A 325 9.02 10.74 -10.89
CA PRO A 325 9.02 9.64 -9.95
C PRO A 325 10.41 9.42 -9.32
N LEU A 326 10.43 8.99 -8.06
CA LEU A 326 11.58 8.33 -7.44
C LEU A 326 11.05 7.13 -6.64
N VAL A 327 11.62 5.95 -6.87
CA VAL A 327 11.24 4.71 -6.19
C VAL A 327 12.43 4.14 -5.44
N VAL A 328 12.19 3.73 -4.20
CA VAL A 328 13.12 2.94 -3.39
C VAL A 328 12.53 1.55 -3.21
N SER A 329 13.30 0.52 -3.55
CA SER A 329 12.94 -0.89 -3.47
C SER A 329 14.01 -1.67 -2.70
N PRO A 330 13.68 -2.82 -2.07
CA PRO A 330 14.62 -3.61 -1.31
C PRO A 330 15.84 -4.08 -2.12
N SER A 331 17.03 -3.95 -1.53
CA SER A 331 18.28 -4.49 -2.08
C SER A 331 18.40 -6.00 -1.89
N GLU A 332 17.64 -6.57 -0.95
CA GLU A 332 17.63 -7.99 -0.62
C GLU A 332 16.23 -8.57 -0.84
N ASP A 333 16.13 -9.87 -1.09
CA ASP A 333 14.85 -10.55 -1.18
C ASP A 333 14.24 -10.76 0.21
N LEU A 334 13.13 -10.04 0.48
CA LEU A 334 12.44 -10.07 1.76
C LEU A 334 11.79 -11.43 2.05
N ALA A 335 11.47 -12.22 1.01
CA ALA A 335 10.92 -13.56 1.17
C ALA A 335 12.00 -14.53 1.68
N LEU A 336 13.20 -14.49 1.08
CA LEU A 336 14.34 -15.30 1.54
C LEU A 336 14.75 -14.96 2.98
N ILE A 337 14.60 -13.68 3.39
CA ILE A 337 14.84 -13.28 4.77
C ILE A 337 13.77 -13.91 5.68
N ALA A 338 12.50 -13.90 5.27
CA ALA A 338 11.40 -14.48 6.07
C ALA A 338 11.63 -15.97 6.37
N GLN A 339 12.23 -16.74 5.46
CA GLN A 339 12.56 -18.15 5.69
C GLN A 339 13.42 -18.37 6.93
N ARG A 340 14.40 -17.47 7.17
CA ARG A 340 15.29 -17.56 8.34
C ARG A 340 14.52 -17.46 9.65
N PHE A 341 13.38 -16.78 9.64
CA PHE A 341 12.52 -16.54 10.80
C PHE A 341 11.23 -17.39 10.79
N ALA A 342 11.00 -18.22 9.79
CA ALA A 342 9.76 -19.01 9.63
C ALA A 342 9.49 -19.91 10.86
N HIS A 343 10.54 -20.35 11.59
CA HIS A 343 10.42 -21.12 12.82
C HIS A 343 9.74 -20.35 13.97
N ARG A 344 9.67 -19.02 13.88
CA ARG A 344 9.04 -18.15 14.89
C ARG A 344 7.53 -17.96 14.66
N MET A 345 7.03 -18.39 13.50
CA MET A 345 5.59 -18.37 13.21
C MET A 345 4.84 -19.30 14.16
N PRO A 346 3.61 -18.95 14.60
CA PRO A 346 2.78 -19.83 15.41
C PRO A 346 2.66 -21.22 14.78
N ARG A 347 2.83 -22.28 15.58
CA ARG A 347 2.93 -23.66 15.09
C ARG A 347 1.77 -24.07 14.19
N LEU A 348 0.54 -23.65 14.52
CA LEU A 348 -0.64 -24.02 13.75
C LEU A 348 -0.71 -23.25 12.42
N VAL A 349 -0.36 -21.96 12.40
CA VAL A 349 -0.27 -21.18 11.16
C VAL A 349 0.79 -21.79 10.24
N ARG A 350 1.96 -22.13 10.79
CA ARG A 350 3.00 -22.82 10.06
C ARG A 350 2.51 -24.17 9.53
N TYR A 351 1.84 -24.97 10.34
CA TYR A 351 1.26 -26.24 9.90
C TYR A 351 0.25 -26.08 8.76
N MET A 352 -0.58 -25.02 8.80
CA MET A 352 -1.50 -24.71 7.72
C MET A 352 -0.76 -24.32 6.43
N LEU A 353 0.31 -23.54 6.54
CA LEU A 353 1.15 -23.18 5.40
C LEU A 353 1.95 -24.36 4.86
N ASP A 354 2.52 -25.20 5.74
CA ASP A 354 3.24 -26.43 5.38
C ASP A 354 2.29 -27.45 4.69
N GLY A 355 1.01 -27.47 5.12
CA GLY A 355 -0.04 -28.29 4.48
C GLY A 355 -0.39 -27.87 3.04
N LEU A 356 -0.05 -26.64 2.65
CA LEU A 356 -0.19 -26.16 1.26
C LEU A 356 1.03 -26.52 0.38
N GLY A 357 2.11 -27.03 0.97
CA GLY A 357 3.33 -27.46 0.26
C GLY A 357 4.54 -27.54 1.18
N THR A 358 5.65 -28.05 0.66
CA THR A 358 6.89 -28.23 1.43
C THR A 358 7.46 -26.90 1.97
N PRO A 359 8.14 -26.91 3.14
CA PRO A 359 8.70 -25.72 3.79
C PRO A 359 9.90 -25.08 3.07
N ASP A 360 10.21 -25.49 1.85
CA ASP A 360 11.35 -25.03 1.06
C ASP A 360 11.18 -23.60 0.52
N ALA A 361 12.23 -23.08 -0.14
CA ALA A 361 12.36 -21.74 -0.70
C ALA A 361 11.10 -21.22 -1.44
N GLN A 362 10.31 -22.13 -1.96
CA GLN A 362 9.13 -21.88 -2.77
C GLN A 362 7.88 -21.39 -2.01
N SER A 363 7.83 -21.54 -0.66
CA SER A 363 6.75 -21.00 0.18
C SER A 363 7.12 -19.68 0.90
N ALA A 364 8.33 -19.19 0.67
CA ALA A 364 8.89 -18.02 1.32
C ALA A 364 8.05 -16.75 1.13
N ASP A 365 7.47 -16.59 -0.03
CA ASP A 365 6.64 -15.43 -0.35
C ASP A 365 5.43 -15.33 0.56
N LEU A 366 4.63 -16.38 0.65
CA LEU A 366 3.43 -16.41 1.51
C LEU A 366 3.79 -16.18 2.97
N THR A 367 4.86 -16.85 3.45
CA THR A 367 5.38 -16.67 4.81
C THR A 367 5.73 -15.22 5.10
N SER A 368 6.40 -14.53 4.18
CA SER A 368 6.86 -13.17 4.36
C SER A 368 5.74 -12.13 4.49
N TYR A 369 4.55 -12.40 3.94
CA TYR A 369 3.38 -11.53 4.12
C TYR A 369 2.76 -11.66 5.51
N LEU A 370 2.82 -12.86 6.11
CA LEU A 370 2.11 -13.21 7.34
C LEU A 370 3.02 -13.32 8.57
N LEU A 371 4.33 -13.17 8.41
CA LEU A 371 5.29 -13.27 9.51
C LEU A 371 5.36 -11.94 10.28
N PHE A 372 4.37 -11.71 11.13
CA PHE A 372 4.32 -10.58 12.05
C PHE A 372 5.12 -10.92 13.33
N ASP A 373 6.45 -10.93 13.20
CA ASP A 373 7.40 -11.22 14.28
C ASP A 373 8.41 -10.07 14.39
N SER A 374 8.68 -9.61 15.63
CA SER A 374 9.51 -8.43 15.85
C SER A 374 10.95 -8.57 15.38
N PHE A 375 11.52 -9.77 15.34
CA PHE A 375 12.87 -10.00 14.81
C PHE A 375 12.89 -9.83 13.29
N TYR A 376 11.91 -10.40 12.62
CA TYR A 376 11.77 -10.25 11.17
C TYR A 376 11.50 -8.79 10.79
N THR A 377 10.52 -8.14 11.41
CA THR A 377 10.16 -6.76 11.09
C THR A 377 11.28 -5.77 11.41
N ARG A 378 12.05 -5.96 12.50
CA ARG A 378 13.28 -5.16 12.77
C ARG A 378 14.31 -5.32 11.68
N THR A 379 14.54 -6.56 11.23
CA THR A 379 15.46 -6.81 10.11
C THR A 379 15.02 -6.05 8.86
N LEU A 380 13.72 -6.02 8.56
CA LEU A 380 13.20 -5.27 7.41
C LEU A 380 13.33 -3.75 7.59
N VAL A 381 13.11 -3.23 8.80
CA VAL A 381 13.36 -1.80 9.11
C VAL A 381 14.83 -1.46 8.89
N ASP A 382 15.76 -2.32 9.32
CA ASP A 382 17.20 -2.10 9.15
C ASP A 382 17.63 -2.15 7.67
N ILE A 383 17.04 -3.04 6.87
CA ILE A 383 17.28 -3.10 5.42
C ILE A 383 16.76 -1.82 4.76
N GLY A 384 15.54 -1.40 5.03
CA GLY A 384 14.98 -0.18 4.49
C GLY A 384 15.79 1.07 4.86
N TYR A 385 16.28 1.11 6.09
CA TYR A 385 17.18 2.18 6.55
C TYR A 385 18.50 2.20 5.78
N ARG A 386 19.14 1.05 5.55
CA ARG A 386 20.38 0.92 4.78
C ARG A 386 20.18 1.31 3.31
N ASP A 387 19.11 0.83 2.69
CA ASP A 387 18.82 1.11 1.28
C ASP A 387 18.54 2.59 1.05
N ALA A 388 17.80 3.24 1.94
CA ALA A 388 17.63 4.69 1.91
C ALA A 388 18.92 5.44 2.18
N SER A 389 19.79 4.94 3.07
CA SER A 389 21.09 5.54 3.35
C SER A 389 22.02 5.48 2.13
N ALA A 390 22.01 4.38 1.38
CA ALA A 390 22.81 4.22 0.17
C ALA A 390 22.42 5.20 -0.96
N ARG A 391 21.18 5.71 -0.94
CA ARG A 391 20.63 6.64 -1.94
C ARG A 391 20.25 7.99 -1.34
N ILE A 392 20.78 8.35 -0.18
CA ILE A 392 20.27 9.49 0.60
C ILE A 392 20.44 10.83 -0.12
N ASP A 393 21.54 11.03 -0.83
CA ASP A 393 21.79 12.27 -1.58
C ASP A 393 20.80 12.43 -2.74
N GLU A 394 20.48 11.33 -3.44
CA GLU A 394 19.47 11.31 -4.50
C GLU A 394 18.09 11.62 -3.94
N ILE A 395 17.74 11.00 -2.81
CA ILE A 395 16.47 11.21 -2.13
C ILE A 395 16.37 12.67 -1.67
N GLU A 396 17.38 13.21 -1.02
CA GLU A 396 17.39 14.60 -0.54
C GLU A 396 17.25 15.59 -1.69
N ALA A 397 18.00 15.40 -2.78
CA ALA A 397 17.89 16.24 -3.97
C ALA A 397 16.49 16.16 -4.61
N PHE A 398 15.86 14.98 -4.63
CA PHE A 398 14.49 14.82 -5.11
C PHE A 398 13.49 15.58 -4.24
N LEU A 399 13.59 15.44 -2.91
CA LEU A 399 12.71 16.13 -1.97
C LEU A 399 12.84 17.65 -2.09
N GLN A 400 14.06 18.16 -2.21
CA GLN A 400 14.33 19.60 -2.36
C GLN A 400 13.68 20.14 -3.65
N ARG A 401 13.82 19.45 -4.78
CA ARG A 401 13.16 19.84 -6.03
C ARG A 401 11.66 19.86 -5.91
N GLY A 402 11.07 18.83 -5.30
CA GLY A 402 9.63 18.73 -5.14
C GLY A 402 9.07 19.78 -4.18
N MET A 403 9.78 20.11 -3.09
CA MET A 403 9.40 21.19 -2.18
C MET A 403 9.52 22.57 -2.84
N ALA A 404 10.55 22.80 -3.65
CA ALA A 404 10.69 24.04 -4.41
C ALA A 404 9.55 24.21 -5.43
N ALA A 405 9.21 23.15 -6.16
CA ALA A 405 8.08 23.16 -7.11
C ALA A 405 6.72 23.40 -6.41
N SER A 406 6.56 22.91 -5.18
CA SER A 406 5.33 23.15 -4.39
C SER A 406 5.18 24.62 -4.02
N ARG A 407 6.26 25.30 -3.65
CA ARG A 407 6.26 26.73 -3.33
C ARG A 407 6.02 27.63 -4.54
N ALA A 408 6.51 27.24 -5.70
CA ALA A 408 6.34 27.99 -6.95
C ALA A 408 4.94 27.85 -7.58
N GLY A 409 4.20 26.79 -7.21
CA GLY A 409 2.89 26.46 -7.74
C GLY A 409 1.69 26.84 -6.84
N ASP A 410 1.91 27.42 -5.68
CA ASP A 410 0.82 27.97 -4.87
C ASP A 410 0.28 29.23 -5.56
N PRO A 411 -0.98 29.26 -6.04
CA PRO A 411 -1.58 30.51 -6.50
C PRO A 411 -1.70 31.43 -5.28
N VAL A 412 -1.16 32.63 -5.43
CA VAL A 412 -1.40 33.76 -4.52
C VAL A 412 -2.89 33.81 -4.20
N GLU A 413 -3.23 33.80 -2.89
CA GLU A 413 -4.57 34.05 -2.40
C GLU A 413 -5.16 35.30 -3.08
N GLY A 414 -6.22 35.16 -3.85
CA GLY A 414 -6.89 36.29 -4.46
C GLY A 414 -7.72 35.98 -5.70
N ALA A 415 -8.64 35.03 -5.60
CA ALA A 415 -9.81 35.01 -6.49
C ALA A 415 -10.98 34.41 -5.72
N SER A 416 -11.78 35.30 -5.13
CA SER A 416 -13.12 34.97 -4.63
C SER A 416 -13.96 34.47 -5.81
N LEU A 417 -14.22 33.16 -5.86
CA LEU A 417 -15.28 32.61 -6.69
C LEU A 417 -16.61 32.94 -6.01
N GLY A 418 -17.41 33.77 -6.68
CA GLY A 418 -18.72 34.21 -6.26
C GLY A 418 -19.68 33.04 -6.05
N ASP A 419 -20.59 33.24 -5.12
CA ASP A 419 -21.78 32.45 -4.86
C ASP A 419 -22.58 32.22 -6.15
N ALA A 420 -22.54 31.02 -6.67
CA ALA A 420 -23.58 30.51 -7.59
C ALA A 420 -23.47 28.97 -7.64
N ASP A 421 -24.54 28.33 -7.18
CA ASP A 421 -24.90 26.90 -7.34
C ASP A 421 -24.96 26.06 -6.06
N GLU A 422 -25.71 26.57 -5.06
CA GLU A 422 -26.20 25.75 -3.93
C GLU A 422 -27.61 25.15 -4.15
N GLU A 423 -28.08 25.01 -5.36
CA GLU A 423 -29.49 24.57 -5.61
C GLU A 423 -29.68 23.41 -6.59
N ARG A 424 -28.77 22.40 -6.67
CA ARG A 424 -29.05 21.17 -7.43
C ARG A 424 -28.39 19.91 -6.89
N ALA A 425 -28.68 19.53 -5.66
CA ALA A 425 -28.31 18.19 -5.17
C ALA A 425 -29.30 17.63 -4.12
N VAL A 426 -30.62 17.82 -4.32
CA VAL A 426 -31.66 17.03 -3.66
C VAL A 426 -32.72 16.74 -4.71
N GLY A 427 -32.70 15.54 -5.26
CA GLY A 427 -33.65 14.99 -6.18
C GLY A 427 -33.31 13.56 -6.48
#